data_600d2454b5a4aa454139f31485605362
#
_entry.id   600d2454b5a4aa454139f31485605362
#
_cell.length_a   1.000
_cell.length_b   1.000
_cell.length_c   1.000
_cell.angle_alpha   90.00
_cell.angle_beta   90.00
_cell.angle_gamma   90.00
#
_symmetry.space_group_name_H-M   'P 1'
#
loop_
_entity.id
_entity.type
_entity.pdbx_description
1 polymer ?
#
loop_
_entity_poly.entity_id
_entity_poly.type
_entity_poly.pdbx_seq_one_letter_code
_entity_poly.pdbx_strand_id
1 'polypeptide(L)'
;MPTGLKFNSSLSEANVVILCAPYDRTASYLKGTARGPAAIVDALKYQVETWDRYTGAIPSPGRKAALCELTKLNRCSPETMVKRVRREYEKYLGQAFILLLGGEHSVTTGALEALAARQDAKNITVCQVDAHLDLRPDDSDYSDSPHGAYAHSTVMRRAFDLGFKTLHIGTRAYAKEEMSFAREHGLKVFEWGSGPVPAAGDIVKAIATDTVYLSIDVDGIDPAHMPATGTPVQGGLEWYYTIGLLKSIFENKKVAGADIVEVAPRPY
;
A
#
# COMPACT_ATOMS: atom_id res chain seq x y z
N MET A 1 23.46 -0.69 22.34
CA MET A 1 23.62 0.02 21.03
C MET A 1 22.23 0.27 20.52
N PRO A 2 21.93 1.40 19.85
CA PRO A 2 20.59 1.57 19.32
C PRO A 2 20.33 0.48 18.28
N THR A 3 19.39 -0.38 18.56
CA THR A 3 18.74 -1.29 17.63
C THR A 3 17.85 -0.46 16.70
N GLY A 4 17.66 -0.86 15.45
CA GLY A 4 16.72 -0.22 14.56
C GLY A 4 17.32 0.44 13.32
N LEU A 5 16.44 0.77 12.38
CA LEU A 5 16.80 1.42 11.12
C LEU A 5 17.20 2.88 11.37
N LYS A 6 18.35 3.27 10.87
CA LYS A 6 18.79 4.66 10.97
C LYS A 6 18.38 5.43 9.72
N PHE A 7 17.68 6.54 9.90
CA PHE A 7 17.48 7.55 8.86
C PHE A 7 18.70 8.48 8.86
N ASN A 8 19.73 8.07 8.13
CA ASN A 8 21.09 8.62 8.24
C ASN A 8 21.51 9.47 7.03
N SER A 9 20.56 9.81 6.16
CA SER A 9 20.85 10.55 4.94
C SER A 9 19.96 11.78 4.81
N SER A 10 20.44 12.77 4.06
CA SER A 10 19.58 13.83 3.52
C SER A 10 18.67 13.27 2.43
N LEU A 11 17.55 13.92 2.18
CA LEU A 11 16.61 13.50 1.13
C LEU A 11 17.25 13.51 -0.27
N SER A 12 18.21 14.40 -0.51
CA SER A 12 18.90 14.51 -1.81
C SER A 12 19.95 13.41 -2.05
N GLU A 13 20.40 12.73 -1.01
CA GLU A 13 21.40 11.65 -1.11
C GLU A 13 20.82 10.26 -0.86
N ALA A 14 19.54 10.20 -0.45
CA ALA A 14 18.88 8.94 -0.11
C ALA A 14 18.66 8.08 -1.35
N ASN A 15 18.92 6.78 -1.22
CA ASN A 15 18.48 5.78 -2.20
C ASN A 15 17.21 5.03 -1.77
N VAL A 16 16.75 5.28 -0.54
CA VAL A 16 15.44 4.87 -0.02
C VAL A 16 14.80 6.06 0.67
N VAL A 17 13.61 6.45 0.25
CA VAL A 17 12.81 7.50 0.89
C VAL A 17 11.57 6.88 1.50
N ILE A 18 11.40 7.05 2.81
CA ILE A 18 10.14 6.73 3.49
C ILE A 18 9.31 8.00 3.51
N LEU A 19 8.24 8.00 2.71
CA LEU A 19 7.31 9.12 2.59
C LEU A 19 6.09 8.87 3.47
N CYS A 20 5.93 9.64 4.55
CA CYS A 20 4.81 9.52 5.47
C CYS A 20 3.64 10.41 5.04
N ALA A 21 2.48 9.81 4.80
CA ALA A 21 1.24 10.48 4.41
C ALA A 21 0.12 10.24 5.44
N PRO A 22 0.12 10.92 6.60
CA PRO A 22 -0.85 10.74 7.68
C PRO A 22 -2.21 11.33 7.29
N TYR A 23 -3.15 10.47 6.86
CA TYR A 23 -4.48 10.86 6.40
C TYR A 23 -5.53 9.78 6.71
N ASP A 24 -6.72 10.16 7.24
CA ASP A 24 -7.82 9.22 7.53
C ASP A 24 -9.22 9.87 7.43
N ARG A 25 -9.38 10.84 6.54
CA ARG A 25 -10.64 11.58 6.46
C ARG A 25 -11.75 10.82 5.75
N THR A 26 -11.41 9.92 4.82
CA THR A 26 -12.40 9.13 4.06
C THR A 26 -12.64 7.73 4.64
N ALA A 27 -12.01 7.41 5.79
CA ALA A 27 -12.22 6.13 6.48
C ALA A 27 -13.70 5.92 6.82
N SER A 28 -14.26 4.79 6.39
CA SER A 28 -15.69 4.45 6.50
C SER A 28 -16.10 3.88 7.86
N TYR A 29 -15.16 3.30 8.62
CA TYR A 29 -15.46 2.66 9.91
C TYR A 29 -14.57 3.20 11.03
N LEU A 30 -13.53 2.48 11.43
CA LEU A 30 -12.67 2.92 12.53
C LEU A 30 -11.59 3.88 12.01
N LYS A 31 -11.54 5.08 12.58
CA LYS A 31 -10.48 6.05 12.32
C LYS A 31 -9.22 5.76 13.13
N GLY A 32 -8.12 6.38 12.75
CA GLY A 32 -6.84 6.30 13.47
C GLY A 32 -5.67 5.94 12.57
N THR A 33 -5.90 5.62 11.31
CA THR A 33 -4.86 5.26 10.34
C THR A 33 -3.91 6.42 10.05
N ALA A 34 -4.33 7.68 10.23
CA ALA A 34 -3.43 8.83 10.18
C ALA A 34 -2.26 8.75 11.19
N ARG A 35 -2.35 7.90 12.23
CA ARG A 35 -1.26 7.65 13.18
C ARG A 35 -0.34 6.50 12.76
N GLY A 36 -0.75 5.72 11.75
CA GLY A 36 0.00 4.56 11.25
C GLY A 36 1.44 4.88 10.87
N PRO A 37 1.71 5.90 10.04
CA PRO A 37 3.07 6.24 9.64
C PRO A 37 4.01 6.49 10.83
N ALA A 38 3.57 7.26 11.81
CA ALA A 38 4.37 7.55 13.01
C ALA A 38 4.67 6.29 13.82
N ALA A 39 3.67 5.41 14.02
CA ALA A 39 3.85 4.17 14.76
C ALA A 39 4.81 3.20 14.05
N ILE A 40 4.73 3.09 12.72
CA ILE A 40 5.66 2.27 11.94
C ILE A 40 7.09 2.85 12.03
N VAL A 41 7.25 4.15 11.88
CA VAL A 41 8.57 4.81 12.00
C VAL A 41 9.17 4.61 13.38
N ASP A 42 8.37 4.69 14.44
CA ASP A 42 8.83 4.42 15.81
C ASP A 42 9.26 2.96 15.98
N ALA A 43 8.50 2.00 15.46
CA ALA A 43 8.89 0.60 15.49
C ALA A 43 10.20 0.36 14.71
N LEU A 44 10.34 0.96 13.53
CA LEU A 44 11.58 0.87 12.73
C LEU A 44 12.80 1.43 13.47
N LYS A 45 12.64 2.48 14.27
CA LYS A 45 13.74 3.09 15.04
C LYS A 45 14.12 2.32 16.29
N TYR A 46 13.15 1.74 16.98
CA TYR A 46 13.34 1.29 18.36
C TYR A 46 13.11 -0.20 18.59
N GLN A 47 12.39 -0.88 17.68
CA GLN A 47 11.99 -2.27 17.88
C GLN A 47 12.63 -3.26 16.89
N VAL A 48 13.01 -2.81 15.69
CA VAL A 48 13.56 -3.68 14.65
C VAL A 48 15.01 -4.06 14.99
N GLU A 49 15.30 -5.36 14.96
CA GLU A 49 16.67 -5.86 15.12
C GLU A 49 17.51 -5.60 13.86
N THR A 50 18.83 -5.51 14.05
CA THR A 50 19.77 -5.26 12.94
C THR A 50 20.02 -6.47 12.06
N TRP A 51 19.59 -7.66 12.47
CA TRP A 51 19.69 -8.89 11.68
C TRP A 51 18.32 -9.35 11.22
N ASP A 52 18.16 -9.42 9.92
CA ASP A 52 16.94 -9.98 9.33
C ASP A 52 17.12 -11.48 9.08
N ARG A 53 16.37 -12.28 9.80
CA ARG A 53 16.41 -13.74 9.68
C ARG A 53 15.88 -14.27 8.34
N TYR A 54 15.02 -13.53 7.65
CA TYR A 54 14.42 -13.97 6.40
C TYR A 54 15.37 -13.80 5.23
N THR A 55 16.17 -12.76 5.23
CA THR A 55 17.21 -12.53 4.22
C THR A 55 18.57 -13.08 4.63
N GLY A 56 18.76 -13.42 5.92
CA GLY A 56 20.05 -13.82 6.46
C GLY A 56 21.10 -12.73 6.38
N ALA A 57 20.69 -11.46 6.45
CA ALA A 57 21.56 -10.32 6.28
C ALA A 57 21.20 -9.19 7.25
N ILE A 58 22.13 -8.25 7.39
CA ILE A 58 21.83 -6.95 8.01
C ILE A 58 21.07 -6.14 6.97
N PRO A 59 19.84 -5.71 7.24
CA PRO A 59 19.12 -4.85 6.32
C PRO A 59 19.94 -3.60 6.04
N SER A 60 20.29 -3.42 4.77
CA SER A 60 20.91 -2.19 4.27
C SER A 60 22.37 -1.86 4.67
N PRO A 61 23.36 -2.75 4.58
CA PRO A 61 24.75 -2.25 4.56
C PRO A 61 24.91 -1.27 3.38
N GLY A 62 25.23 0.00 3.69
CA GLY A 62 25.45 1.03 2.68
C GLY A 62 24.21 1.69 2.07
N ARG A 63 22.98 1.36 2.47
CA ARG A 63 21.79 2.09 2.03
C ARG A 63 21.62 3.38 2.82
N LYS A 64 21.30 4.44 2.09
CA LYS A 64 21.03 5.76 2.65
C LYS A 64 19.50 5.94 2.70
N ALA A 65 18.94 5.83 3.88
CA ALA A 65 17.51 6.01 4.10
C ALA A 65 17.21 7.42 4.64
N ALA A 66 16.18 8.06 4.10
CA ALA A 66 15.67 9.34 4.58
C ALA A 66 14.18 9.27 4.85
N LEU A 67 13.73 10.09 5.79
CA LEU A 67 12.33 10.24 6.18
C LEU A 67 11.80 11.58 5.67
N CYS A 68 10.64 11.55 5.00
CA CYS A 68 9.89 12.72 4.59
C CYS A 68 8.45 12.62 5.12
N GLU A 69 7.96 13.64 5.81
CA GLU A 69 6.61 13.66 6.37
C GLU A 69 5.78 14.79 5.80
N LEU A 70 4.59 14.45 5.29
CA LEU A 70 3.59 15.39 4.82
C LEU A 70 2.77 15.95 5.99
N THR A 71 3.29 16.98 6.63
CA THR A 71 2.63 17.62 7.80
C THR A 71 1.25 18.19 7.43
N LYS A 72 0.31 18.17 8.39
CA LYS A 72 -1.05 18.72 8.25
C LYS A 72 -1.87 18.12 7.10
N LEU A 73 -1.50 16.97 6.58
CA LEU A 73 -2.18 16.32 5.45
C LEU A 73 -3.65 16.01 5.80
N ASN A 74 -3.90 15.55 7.01
CA ASN A 74 -5.25 15.21 7.50
C ASN A 74 -6.23 16.41 7.63
N ARG A 75 -5.77 17.63 7.30
CA ARG A 75 -6.63 18.82 7.19
C ARG A 75 -7.07 19.13 5.77
N CYS A 76 -6.54 18.43 4.78
CA CYS A 76 -6.82 18.66 3.37
C CYS A 76 -8.12 17.97 2.93
N SER A 77 -8.74 18.46 1.85
CA SER A 77 -9.72 17.66 1.10
C SER A 77 -9.03 16.47 0.44
N PRO A 78 -9.77 15.41 0.05
CA PRO A 78 -9.20 14.25 -0.63
C PRO A 78 -8.39 14.63 -1.88
N GLU A 79 -8.91 15.50 -2.74
CA GLU A 79 -8.22 15.95 -3.96
C GLU A 79 -6.92 16.73 -3.63
N THR A 80 -6.95 17.53 -2.58
CA THR A 80 -5.76 18.28 -2.14
C THR A 80 -4.73 17.34 -1.54
N MET A 81 -5.15 16.31 -0.82
CA MET A 81 -4.29 15.26 -0.28
C MET A 81 -3.58 14.53 -1.43
N VAL A 82 -4.32 14.03 -2.43
CA VAL A 82 -3.78 13.33 -3.60
C VAL A 82 -2.74 14.21 -4.31
N LYS A 83 -3.06 15.47 -4.61
CA LYS A 83 -2.13 16.42 -5.24
C LYS A 83 -0.85 16.65 -4.42
N ARG A 84 -0.96 16.69 -3.09
CA ARG A 84 0.21 16.87 -2.21
C ARG A 84 1.08 15.64 -2.16
N VAL A 85 0.48 14.44 -2.05
CA VAL A 85 1.23 13.17 -2.11
C VAL A 85 1.92 13.04 -3.46
N ARG A 86 1.20 13.23 -4.58
CA ARG A 86 1.76 13.21 -5.92
C ARG A 86 2.97 14.12 -6.06
N ARG A 87 2.82 15.40 -5.72
CA ARG A 87 3.91 16.39 -5.82
C ARG A 87 5.15 16.00 -5.01
N GLU A 88 4.96 15.44 -3.82
CA GLU A 88 6.09 15.01 -3.00
C GLU A 88 6.74 13.75 -3.55
N TYR A 89 5.95 12.77 -3.98
CA TYR A 89 6.41 11.52 -4.57
C TYR A 89 7.24 11.78 -5.85
N GLU A 90 6.79 12.70 -6.73
CA GLU A 90 7.47 13.08 -7.97
C GLU A 90 8.91 13.57 -7.75
N LYS A 91 9.23 14.17 -6.60
CA LYS A 91 10.58 14.68 -6.30
C LYS A 91 11.63 13.59 -6.23
N TYR A 92 11.26 12.40 -5.78
CA TYR A 92 12.20 11.30 -5.54
C TYR A 92 12.09 10.20 -6.60
N LEU A 93 11.10 10.28 -7.46
CA LEU A 93 10.84 9.29 -8.49
C LEU A 93 12.02 9.19 -9.48
N GLY A 94 12.56 7.97 -9.65
CA GLY A 94 13.73 7.70 -10.48
C GLY A 94 15.09 7.98 -9.79
N GLN A 95 15.09 8.57 -8.59
CA GLN A 95 16.30 8.82 -7.80
C GLN A 95 16.44 7.84 -6.63
N ALA A 96 15.33 7.48 -6.00
CA ALA A 96 15.29 6.60 -4.84
C ALA A 96 14.13 5.59 -4.95
N PHE A 97 14.23 4.48 -4.24
CA PHE A 97 13.09 3.65 -3.95
C PHE A 97 12.20 4.36 -2.93
N ILE A 98 10.91 4.50 -3.24
CA ILE A 98 9.97 5.20 -2.36
C ILE A 98 9.07 4.17 -1.69
N LEU A 99 9.11 4.13 -0.35
CA LEU A 99 8.13 3.45 0.47
C LEU A 99 7.17 4.50 1.02
N LEU A 100 5.94 4.52 0.55
CA LEU A 100 4.89 5.37 1.07
C LEU A 100 4.27 4.70 2.31
N LEU A 101 4.40 5.31 3.48
CA LEU A 101 3.66 4.93 4.66
C LEU A 101 2.40 5.79 4.73
N GLY A 102 1.27 5.17 4.42
CA GLY A 102 0.01 5.87 4.37
C GLY A 102 -0.73 5.87 5.72
N GLY A 103 -1.76 6.70 5.74
CA GLY A 103 -2.89 6.52 6.61
C GLY A 103 -3.87 5.54 5.97
N GLU A 104 -5.04 6.02 5.55
CA GLU A 104 -5.98 5.22 4.75
C GLU A 104 -5.51 5.04 3.30
N HIS A 105 -6.11 4.08 2.60
CA HIS A 105 -5.66 3.64 1.27
C HIS A 105 -5.70 4.73 0.19
N SER A 106 -6.55 5.75 0.31
CA SER A 106 -6.68 6.84 -0.68
C SER A 106 -5.37 7.57 -1.01
N VAL A 107 -4.39 7.57 -0.10
CA VAL A 107 -3.08 8.23 -0.30
C VAL A 107 -2.29 7.62 -1.45
N THR A 108 -2.49 6.33 -1.72
CA THR A 108 -1.84 5.58 -2.81
C THR A 108 -2.16 6.18 -4.17
N THR A 109 -3.36 6.75 -4.36
CA THR A 109 -3.73 7.44 -5.60
C THR A 109 -2.72 8.52 -6.00
N GLY A 110 -2.18 9.26 -5.03
CA GLY A 110 -1.17 10.29 -5.31
C GLY A 110 0.15 9.70 -5.82
N ALA A 111 0.59 8.56 -5.30
CA ALA A 111 1.77 7.85 -5.80
C ALA A 111 1.55 7.30 -7.21
N LEU A 112 0.36 6.73 -7.47
CA LEU A 112 0.00 6.20 -8.79
C LEU A 112 -0.10 7.31 -9.84
N GLU A 113 -0.69 8.46 -9.51
CA GLU A 113 -0.70 9.63 -10.41
C GLU A 113 0.73 10.13 -10.72
N ALA A 114 1.64 10.11 -9.74
CA ALA A 114 3.03 10.47 -9.96
C ALA A 114 3.75 9.50 -10.92
N LEU A 115 3.52 8.19 -10.74
CA LEU A 115 4.06 7.15 -11.62
C LEU A 115 3.52 7.30 -13.05
N ALA A 116 2.19 7.43 -13.21
CA ALA A 116 1.55 7.57 -14.52
C ALA A 116 2.01 8.82 -15.29
N ALA A 117 2.39 9.90 -14.59
CA ALA A 117 2.93 11.10 -15.21
C ALA A 117 4.36 10.92 -15.76
N ARG A 118 5.10 9.92 -15.34
CA ARG A 118 6.51 9.70 -15.69
C ARG A 118 6.78 8.41 -16.46
N GLN A 119 5.86 7.46 -16.41
CA GLN A 119 5.99 6.15 -17.04
C GLN A 119 4.66 5.77 -17.71
N ASP A 120 4.72 4.94 -18.74
CA ASP A 120 3.48 4.38 -19.32
C ASP A 120 2.85 3.39 -18.30
N ALA A 121 1.71 3.79 -17.76
CA ALA A 121 0.98 3.03 -16.76
C ALA A 121 0.64 1.59 -17.21
N LYS A 122 0.45 1.38 -18.53
CA LYS A 122 0.15 0.05 -19.11
C LYS A 122 1.28 -0.97 -18.89
N ASN A 123 2.49 -0.51 -18.64
CA ASN A 123 3.67 -1.33 -18.40
C ASN A 123 3.91 -1.61 -16.91
N ILE A 124 3.00 -1.19 -16.05
CA ILE A 124 3.08 -1.38 -14.59
C ILE A 124 1.83 -2.10 -14.12
N THR A 125 2.00 -3.14 -13.30
CA THR A 125 0.90 -3.77 -12.57
C THR A 125 0.89 -3.25 -11.14
N VAL A 126 -0.25 -2.73 -10.69
CA VAL A 126 -0.51 -2.47 -9.27
C VAL A 126 -0.94 -3.80 -8.64
N CYS A 127 -0.07 -4.35 -7.80
CA CYS A 127 -0.35 -5.55 -7.03
C CYS A 127 -0.86 -5.12 -5.66
N GLN A 128 -2.16 -5.29 -5.42
CA GLN A 128 -2.82 -4.97 -4.16
C GLN A 128 -2.90 -6.23 -3.28
N VAL A 129 -2.41 -6.13 -2.05
CA VAL A 129 -2.72 -7.07 -0.95
C VAL A 129 -3.76 -6.40 -0.08
N ASP A 130 -4.97 -6.97 0.00
CA ASP A 130 -6.12 -6.28 0.59
C ASP A 130 -7.29 -7.26 0.82
N ALA A 131 -8.10 -7.03 1.85
CA ALA A 131 -9.38 -7.72 2.03
C ALA A 131 -10.43 -7.23 1.02
N HIS A 132 -10.29 -6.01 0.53
CA HIS A 132 -11.26 -5.32 -0.30
C HIS A 132 -10.82 -5.22 -1.77
N LEU A 133 -11.73 -4.87 -2.67
CA LEU A 133 -11.40 -4.60 -4.07
C LEU A 133 -11.02 -3.14 -4.34
N ASP A 134 -11.59 -2.21 -3.59
CA ASP A 134 -11.39 -0.76 -3.76
C ASP A 134 -11.64 -0.26 -5.19
N LEU A 135 -12.61 -0.88 -5.86
CA LEU A 135 -12.99 -0.61 -7.25
C LEU A 135 -14.25 0.27 -7.36
N ARG A 136 -14.73 0.85 -6.26
CA ARG A 136 -15.88 1.74 -6.31
C ARG A 136 -15.60 2.98 -7.17
N PRO A 137 -16.57 3.50 -7.92
CA PRO A 137 -16.38 4.74 -8.67
C PRO A 137 -16.22 5.95 -7.73
N ASP A 138 -16.95 5.94 -6.61
CA ASP A 138 -16.92 6.91 -5.51
C ASP A 138 -17.46 6.24 -4.24
N ASP A 139 -17.65 7.00 -3.16
CA ASP A 139 -18.12 6.52 -1.85
C ASP A 139 -19.58 6.91 -1.53
N SER A 140 -20.38 7.27 -2.55
CA SER A 140 -21.74 7.76 -2.36
C SER A 140 -22.75 6.69 -1.92
N ASP A 141 -22.44 5.42 -2.10
CA ASP A 141 -23.30 4.29 -1.76
C ASP A 141 -23.25 3.88 -0.28
N TYR A 142 -22.27 4.37 0.49
CA TYR A 142 -22.11 4.04 1.91
C TYR A 142 -21.77 5.24 2.81
N SER A 143 -21.66 6.44 2.28
CA SER A 143 -21.34 7.64 3.03
C SER A 143 -22.48 8.66 2.99
N ASP A 144 -22.94 9.11 4.16
CA ASP A 144 -23.88 10.23 4.28
C ASP A 144 -23.29 11.58 3.86
N SER A 145 -21.98 11.67 3.82
CA SER A 145 -21.20 12.82 3.34
C SER A 145 -20.12 12.35 2.39
N PRO A 146 -20.45 12.03 1.12
CA PRO A 146 -19.51 11.46 0.18
C PRO A 146 -18.29 12.33 -0.04
N HIS A 147 -17.13 11.69 -0.08
CA HIS A 147 -15.84 12.32 -0.39
C HIS A 147 -15.47 12.19 -1.87
N GLY A 148 -16.31 11.50 -2.65
CA GLY A 148 -16.19 11.34 -4.09
C GLY A 148 -15.13 10.35 -4.52
N ALA A 149 -14.54 10.63 -5.68
CA ALA A 149 -13.67 9.68 -6.38
C ALA A 149 -12.29 9.43 -5.72
N TYR A 150 -11.96 10.10 -4.62
CA TYR A 150 -10.70 9.94 -3.91
C TYR A 150 -10.87 9.40 -2.48
N ALA A 151 -11.88 8.56 -2.28
CA ALA A 151 -12.06 7.81 -1.04
C ALA A 151 -11.15 6.57 -0.99
N HIS A 152 -10.94 5.99 0.21
CA HIS A 152 -10.10 4.80 0.38
C HIS A 152 -10.58 3.63 -0.48
N SER A 153 -11.90 3.43 -0.60
CA SER A 153 -12.53 2.35 -1.37
C SER A 153 -12.48 2.52 -2.89
N THR A 154 -11.79 3.56 -3.40
CA THR A 154 -11.77 3.88 -4.83
C THR A 154 -10.38 3.77 -5.45
N VAL A 155 -9.36 3.48 -4.66
CA VAL A 155 -7.95 3.58 -5.08
C VAL A 155 -7.63 2.68 -6.27
N MET A 156 -8.15 1.45 -6.30
CA MET A 156 -7.89 0.52 -7.41
C MET A 156 -8.72 0.87 -8.66
N ARG A 157 -9.87 1.52 -8.48
CA ARG A 157 -10.58 2.13 -9.60
C ARG A 157 -9.78 3.26 -10.22
N ARG A 158 -9.13 4.11 -9.41
CA ARG A 158 -8.22 5.16 -9.92
C ARG A 158 -7.01 4.57 -10.61
N ALA A 159 -6.44 3.47 -10.07
CA ALA A 159 -5.36 2.75 -10.74
C ALA A 159 -5.78 2.28 -12.16
N PHE A 160 -6.95 1.65 -12.27
CA PHE A 160 -7.50 1.21 -13.54
C PHE A 160 -7.75 2.39 -14.50
N ASP A 161 -8.39 3.46 -14.05
CA ASP A 161 -8.69 4.65 -14.85
C ASP A 161 -7.42 5.36 -15.34
N LEU A 162 -6.31 5.31 -14.60
CA LEU A 162 -4.99 5.80 -15.02
C LEU A 162 -4.29 4.86 -16.02
N GLY A 163 -4.85 3.69 -16.30
CA GLY A 163 -4.35 2.74 -17.29
C GLY A 163 -3.39 1.68 -16.76
N PHE A 164 -3.20 1.58 -15.45
CA PHE A 164 -2.43 0.49 -14.85
C PHE A 164 -3.12 -0.86 -15.07
N LYS A 165 -2.32 -1.93 -15.15
CA LYS A 165 -2.81 -3.27 -14.89
C LYS A 165 -3.03 -3.42 -13.39
N THR A 166 -4.05 -4.18 -12.98
CA THR A 166 -4.32 -4.42 -11.56
C THR A 166 -4.38 -5.91 -11.27
N LEU A 167 -3.91 -6.28 -10.08
CA LEU A 167 -3.98 -7.63 -9.56
C LEU A 167 -4.29 -7.55 -8.06
N HIS A 168 -5.35 -8.24 -7.63
CA HIS A 168 -5.90 -8.18 -6.29
C HIS A 168 -5.64 -9.49 -5.56
N ILE A 169 -5.12 -9.44 -4.34
CA ILE A 169 -4.68 -10.60 -3.55
C ILE A 169 -5.28 -10.50 -2.14
N GLY A 170 -5.99 -11.54 -1.72
CA GLY A 170 -6.56 -11.58 -0.37
C GLY A 170 -8.01 -11.12 -0.30
N THR A 171 -8.60 -10.78 -1.44
CA THR A 171 -9.94 -10.23 -1.56
C THR A 171 -10.99 -11.19 -0.98
N ARG A 172 -11.81 -10.68 -0.05
CA ARG A 172 -12.87 -11.45 0.62
C ARG A 172 -14.06 -10.62 1.10
N ALA A 173 -13.98 -9.27 0.94
CA ALA A 173 -15.06 -8.34 1.23
C ALA A 173 -15.17 -7.31 0.11
N TYR A 174 -16.30 -7.26 -0.57
CA TYR A 174 -16.54 -6.39 -1.72
C TYR A 174 -18.03 -6.22 -2.00
N ALA A 175 -18.40 -5.13 -2.66
CA ALA A 175 -19.73 -4.97 -3.22
C ALA A 175 -19.88 -5.80 -4.52
N LYS A 176 -21.11 -6.24 -4.82
CA LYS A 176 -21.40 -7.01 -6.04
C LYS A 176 -20.96 -6.26 -7.30
N GLU A 177 -21.13 -4.95 -7.32
CA GLU A 177 -20.82 -4.04 -8.42
C GLU A 177 -19.30 -4.01 -8.68
N GLU A 178 -18.48 -4.04 -7.64
CA GLU A 178 -17.01 -4.08 -7.76
C GLU A 178 -16.54 -5.39 -8.41
N MET A 179 -17.06 -6.53 -7.98
CA MET A 179 -16.76 -7.82 -8.58
C MET A 179 -17.28 -7.92 -10.02
N SER A 180 -18.46 -7.36 -10.31
CA SER A 180 -18.98 -7.28 -11.67
C SER A 180 -18.07 -6.46 -12.56
N PHE A 181 -17.60 -5.30 -12.09
CA PHE A 181 -16.62 -4.47 -12.80
C PHE A 181 -15.30 -5.23 -13.03
N ALA A 182 -14.79 -5.92 -12.01
CA ALA A 182 -13.55 -6.70 -12.15
C ALA A 182 -13.68 -7.79 -13.22
N ARG A 183 -14.80 -8.49 -13.27
CA ARG A 183 -15.07 -9.54 -14.28
C ARG A 183 -15.23 -8.97 -15.68
N GLU A 184 -16.01 -7.88 -15.84
CA GLU A 184 -16.24 -7.21 -17.12
C GLU A 184 -14.92 -6.73 -17.77
N HIS A 185 -13.98 -6.25 -16.94
CA HIS A 185 -12.69 -5.73 -17.40
C HIS A 185 -11.54 -6.77 -17.34
N GLY A 186 -11.84 -8.02 -16.99
CA GLY A 186 -10.86 -9.10 -16.94
C GLY A 186 -9.76 -8.89 -15.90
N LEU A 187 -10.05 -8.17 -14.80
CA LEU A 187 -9.09 -7.94 -13.74
C LEU A 187 -8.78 -9.25 -13.00
N LYS A 188 -7.52 -9.41 -12.60
CA LYS A 188 -7.09 -10.62 -11.91
C LYS A 188 -7.34 -10.49 -10.41
N VAL A 189 -8.26 -11.32 -9.89
CA VAL A 189 -8.62 -11.37 -8.47
C VAL A 189 -8.30 -12.76 -7.91
N PHE A 190 -7.49 -12.80 -6.86
CA PHE A 190 -7.27 -13.96 -6.02
C PHE A 190 -8.12 -13.81 -4.76
N GLU A 191 -9.35 -14.36 -4.84
CA GLU A 191 -10.27 -14.40 -3.70
C GLU A 191 -9.71 -15.31 -2.59
N TRP A 192 -9.91 -14.90 -1.34
CA TRP A 192 -9.38 -15.61 -0.18
C TRP A 192 -10.51 -16.23 0.65
N GLY A 193 -10.27 -17.41 1.23
CA GLY A 193 -11.25 -18.09 2.07
C GLY A 193 -12.33 -18.90 1.35
N SER A 194 -12.42 -18.84 0.01
CA SER A 194 -13.41 -19.60 -0.79
C SER A 194 -12.86 -20.84 -1.48
N GLY A 195 -11.55 -21.09 -1.38
CA GLY A 195 -10.87 -22.19 -2.03
C GLY A 195 -9.48 -22.47 -1.45
N PRO A 196 -8.66 -23.29 -2.11
CA PRO A 196 -7.28 -23.52 -1.69
C PRO A 196 -6.47 -22.23 -1.81
N VAL A 197 -5.56 -22.01 -0.86
CA VAL A 197 -4.63 -20.87 -0.89
C VAL A 197 -3.72 -20.99 -2.11
N PRO A 198 -3.66 -20.00 -3.01
CA PRO A 198 -2.80 -20.04 -4.18
C PRO A 198 -1.33 -20.09 -3.78
N ALA A 199 -0.50 -20.81 -4.51
CA ALA A 199 0.94 -20.74 -4.30
C ALA A 199 1.47 -19.34 -4.66
N ALA A 200 2.40 -18.79 -3.89
CA ALA A 200 2.99 -17.47 -4.16
C ALA A 200 3.55 -17.36 -5.60
N GLY A 201 4.18 -18.43 -6.09
CA GLY A 201 4.69 -18.48 -7.47
C GLY A 201 3.61 -18.37 -8.54
N ASP A 202 2.39 -18.83 -8.29
CA ASP A 202 1.29 -18.72 -9.25
C ASP A 202 0.72 -17.30 -9.28
N ILE A 203 0.69 -16.62 -8.13
CA ILE A 203 0.37 -15.19 -8.07
C ILE A 203 1.41 -14.38 -8.86
N VAL A 204 2.70 -14.63 -8.63
CA VAL A 204 3.80 -13.93 -9.35
C VAL A 204 3.72 -14.14 -10.87
N LYS A 205 3.42 -15.36 -11.33
CA LYS A 205 3.20 -15.65 -12.76
C LYS A 205 2.00 -14.92 -13.35
N ALA A 206 0.97 -14.64 -12.54
CA ALA A 206 -0.22 -13.93 -12.98
C ALA A 206 -0.02 -12.40 -13.11
N ILE A 207 1.09 -11.86 -12.59
CA ILE A 207 1.44 -10.45 -12.75
C ILE A 207 1.77 -10.17 -14.21
N ALA A 208 0.97 -9.32 -14.86
CA ALA A 208 0.99 -9.12 -16.30
C ALA A 208 2.22 -8.39 -16.84
N THR A 209 2.99 -7.70 -15.98
CA THR A 209 4.13 -6.86 -16.39
C THR A 209 5.39 -7.21 -15.59
N ASP A 210 6.56 -6.80 -16.09
CA ASP A 210 7.82 -6.97 -15.36
C ASP A 210 7.99 -5.93 -14.25
N THR A 211 7.36 -4.76 -14.40
CA THR A 211 7.39 -3.70 -13.39
C THR A 211 6.09 -3.70 -12.59
N VAL A 212 6.20 -3.58 -11.27
CA VAL A 212 5.07 -3.56 -10.35
C VAL A 212 5.14 -2.36 -9.41
N TYR A 213 3.98 -1.87 -9.02
CA TYR A 213 3.79 -1.10 -7.80
C TYR A 213 3.09 -2.01 -6.77
N LEU A 214 3.63 -2.08 -5.56
CA LEU A 214 3.13 -2.98 -4.54
C LEU A 214 2.36 -2.17 -3.48
N SER A 215 1.04 -2.33 -3.44
CA SER A 215 0.19 -1.70 -2.44
C SER A 215 -0.23 -2.72 -1.40
N ILE A 216 0.08 -2.45 -0.14
CA ILE A 216 -0.19 -3.35 0.98
C ILE A 216 -1.15 -2.65 1.93
N ASP A 217 -2.44 -2.96 1.78
CA ASP A 217 -3.40 -2.75 2.84
C ASP A 217 -3.23 -3.84 3.89
N VAL A 218 -3.00 -3.43 5.13
CA VAL A 218 -2.71 -4.40 6.19
C VAL A 218 -3.91 -5.23 6.59
N ASP A 219 -5.13 -4.83 6.22
CA ASP A 219 -6.33 -5.64 6.45
C ASP A 219 -6.44 -6.86 5.50
N GLY A 220 -5.63 -6.90 4.42
CA GLY A 220 -5.42 -8.10 3.62
C GLY A 220 -4.86 -9.26 4.44
N ILE A 221 -4.07 -8.96 5.49
CA ILE A 221 -3.55 -9.93 6.45
C ILE A 221 -4.64 -10.32 7.47
N ASP A 222 -4.64 -11.56 7.92
CA ASP A 222 -5.62 -12.00 8.92
C ASP A 222 -5.53 -11.19 10.22
N PRO A 223 -6.66 -10.75 10.81
CA PRO A 223 -6.66 -9.99 12.08
C PRO A 223 -6.02 -10.71 13.27
N ALA A 224 -5.85 -12.05 13.22
CA ALA A 224 -5.07 -12.77 14.22
C ALA A 224 -3.58 -12.38 14.21
N HIS A 225 -3.09 -11.90 13.08
CA HIS A 225 -1.71 -11.45 12.90
C HIS A 225 -1.60 -9.92 12.85
N MET A 226 -2.60 -9.25 12.27
CA MET A 226 -2.61 -7.79 12.07
C MET A 226 -3.95 -7.18 12.53
N PRO A 227 -4.21 -7.11 13.85
CA PRO A 227 -5.47 -6.57 14.38
C PRO A 227 -5.56 -5.05 14.33
N ALA A 228 -4.45 -4.35 14.05
CA ALA A 228 -4.35 -2.88 14.13
C ALA A 228 -4.73 -2.21 12.81
N THR A 229 -5.97 -2.44 12.35
CA THR A 229 -6.54 -1.80 11.15
C THR A 229 -7.94 -1.25 11.41
N GLY A 230 -8.44 -0.42 10.50
CA GLY A 230 -9.77 0.21 10.57
C GLY A 230 -10.90 -0.74 10.22
N THR A 231 -10.72 -1.60 9.24
CA THR A 231 -11.74 -2.49 8.66
C THR A 231 -11.29 -3.96 8.67
N PRO A 232 -11.08 -4.58 9.85
CA PRO A 232 -10.60 -5.95 9.94
C PRO A 232 -11.61 -6.95 9.39
N VAL A 233 -11.18 -7.83 8.51
CA VAL A 233 -11.97 -8.95 7.95
C VAL A 233 -11.26 -10.26 8.24
N GLN A 234 -11.96 -11.25 8.82
CA GLN A 234 -11.38 -12.55 9.17
C GLN A 234 -11.05 -13.38 7.92
N GLY A 235 -10.16 -14.39 8.11
CA GLY A 235 -9.79 -15.32 7.06
C GLY A 235 -8.80 -14.74 6.04
N GLY A 236 -7.94 -13.82 6.46
CA GLY A 236 -6.94 -13.16 5.62
C GLY A 236 -5.67 -13.97 5.38
N LEU A 237 -4.66 -13.31 4.82
CA LEU A 237 -3.36 -13.90 4.57
C LEU A 237 -2.64 -14.20 5.89
N GLU A 238 -2.04 -15.37 5.97
CA GLU A 238 -1.12 -15.75 7.03
C GLU A 238 0.17 -14.93 6.98
N TRP A 239 0.78 -14.64 8.15
CA TRP A 239 2.00 -13.83 8.23
C TRP A 239 3.15 -14.35 7.38
N TYR A 240 3.50 -15.65 7.54
CA TYR A 240 4.64 -16.22 6.80
C TYR A 240 4.35 -16.39 5.30
N TYR A 241 3.09 -16.65 4.95
CA TYR A 241 2.67 -16.64 3.56
C TYR A 241 2.85 -15.24 2.94
N THR A 242 2.41 -14.19 3.63
CA THR A 242 2.55 -12.80 3.19
C THR A 242 4.01 -12.46 2.96
N ILE A 243 4.90 -12.72 3.92
CA ILE A 243 6.34 -12.47 3.77
C ILE A 243 6.93 -13.24 2.60
N GLY A 244 6.56 -14.52 2.43
CA GLY A 244 7.01 -15.36 1.31
C GLY A 244 6.53 -14.83 -0.05
N LEU A 245 5.30 -14.35 -0.15
CA LEU A 245 4.74 -13.74 -1.35
C LEU A 245 5.48 -12.44 -1.70
N LEU A 246 5.64 -11.53 -0.73
CA LEU A 246 6.37 -10.28 -0.94
C LEU A 246 7.81 -10.55 -1.41
N LYS A 247 8.51 -11.46 -0.74
CA LYS A 247 9.85 -11.89 -1.15
C LYS A 247 9.86 -12.38 -2.59
N SER A 248 8.93 -13.27 -2.97
CA SER A 248 8.82 -13.79 -4.31
C SER A 248 8.55 -12.70 -5.35
N ILE A 249 7.74 -11.69 -5.03
CA ILE A 249 7.51 -10.53 -5.92
C ILE A 249 8.82 -9.75 -6.11
N PHE A 250 9.53 -9.40 -5.02
CA PHE A 250 10.78 -8.64 -5.10
C PHE A 250 11.89 -9.39 -5.84
N GLU A 251 11.93 -10.72 -5.78
CA GLU A 251 12.93 -11.54 -6.47
C GLU A 251 12.64 -11.70 -7.97
N ASN A 252 11.39 -11.61 -8.40
CA ASN A 252 10.99 -11.92 -9.77
C ASN A 252 10.48 -10.73 -10.57
N LYS A 253 10.23 -9.58 -9.92
CA LYS A 253 9.68 -8.38 -10.55
C LYS A 253 10.49 -7.13 -10.16
N LYS A 254 10.48 -6.14 -11.04
CA LYS A 254 11.03 -4.81 -10.75
C LYS A 254 9.99 -4.01 -9.96
N VAL A 255 10.19 -3.86 -8.65
CA VAL A 255 9.29 -3.05 -7.81
C VAL A 255 9.65 -1.59 -7.96
N ALA A 256 8.78 -0.81 -8.62
CA ALA A 256 8.98 0.62 -8.90
C ALA A 256 8.72 1.51 -7.67
N GLY A 257 7.95 1.02 -6.72
CA GLY A 257 7.60 1.64 -5.46
C GLY A 257 6.64 0.75 -4.69
N ALA A 258 6.44 1.08 -3.43
CA ALA A 258 5.49 0.35 -2.58
C ALA A 258 4.83 1.27 -1.57
N ASP A 259 3.68 0.85 -1.05
CA ASP A 259 3.09 1.46 0.12
C ASP A 259 2.68 0.42 1.18
N ILE A 260 2.50 0.91 2.40
CA ILE A 260 1.83 0.22 3.50
C ILE A 260 0.78 1.19 4.04
N VAL A 261 -0.47 0.76 4.03
CA VAL A 261 -1.63 1.58 4.39
C VAL A 261 -2.53 0.89 5.41
N GLU A 262 -3.48 1.63 5.95
CA GLU A 262 -4.54 1.20 6.88
C GLU A 262 -4.04 0.68 8.24
N VAL A 263 -2.81 0.99 8.64
CA VAL A 263 -2.37 0.74 10.01
C VAL A 263 -3.02 1.72 10.96
N ALA A 264 -3.93 1.23 11.81
CA ALA A 264 -4.62 2.00 12.86
C ALA A 264 -4.10 1.59 14.24
N PRO A 265 -3.03 2.22 14.78
CA PRO A 265 -2.45 1.85 16.06
C PRO A 265 -3.49 1.96 17.17
N ARG A 266 -3.65 0.90 17.95
CA ARG A 266 -4.52 0.88 19.14
C ARG A 266 -3.72 1.30 20.37
N PRO A 267 -4.28 2.06 21.33
CA PRO A 267 -3.64 2.23 22.62
C PRO A 267 -3.55 0.86 23.30
N TYR A 268 -2.41 0.56 23.90
CA TYR A 268 -2.19 -0.63 24.71
C TYR A 268 -2.97 -0.52 26.02
#